data_8c5bb6b56fa87f05b1fc810a1b750ef8
#
_entry.id   8c5bb6b56fa87f05b1fc810a1b750ef8
#
_cell.length_a   1.000
_cell.length_b   1.000
_cell.length_c   1.000
_cell.angle_alpha   90.00
_cell.angle_beta   90.00
_cell.angle_gamma   90.00
#
_symmetry.space_group_name_H-M   'P 1'
#
loop_
_entity.id
_entity.type
_entity.pdbx_description
1 polymer ?
#
loop_
_entity_poly.entity_id
_entity_poly.type
_entity_poly.pdbx_seq_one_letter_code
_entity_poly.pdbx_strand_id
1 'polypeptide(L)' 'MNIADEASLIRQLEEARAAINHRNGEIIRLQREADRYREQRDSANAMVKFLRGLFENSSKATQ' A
#
# COMPACT_ATOMS: atom_id res chain seq x y z
N MET A 1 9.04 40.35 18.29
CA MET A 1 7.81 39.59 18.33
C MET A 1 7.24 39.58 19.74
N ASN A 2 5.91 39.64 19.82
CA ASN A 2 5.21 39.54 21.09
C ASN A 2 5.16 38.05 21.54
N ILE A 3 5.11 37.82 22.85
CA ILE A 3 5.03 36.49 23.43
C ILE A 3 3.80 35.71 22.88
N ALA A 4 2.69 36.42 22.69
CA ALA A 4 1.47 35.83 22.11
C ALA A 4 1.69 35.34 20.68
N ASP A 5 2.48 36.06 19.89
CA ASP A 5 2.80 35.67 18.51
C ASP A 5 3.71 34.42 18.50
N GLU A 6 4.68 34.35 19.41
CA GLU A 6 5.55 33.21 19.55
C GLU A 6 4.76 31.96 19.93
N ALA A 7 3.85 32.09 20.90
CA ALA A 7 2.99 30.97 21.32
C ALA A 7 2.09 30.50 20.19
N SER A 8 1.58 31.43 19.38
CA SER A 8 0.75 31.11 18.22
C SER A 8 1.57 30.35 17.17
N LEU A 9 2.79 30.77 16.89
CA LEU A 9 3.70 30.09 15.95
C LEU A 9 4.02 28.69 16.40
N ILE A 10 4.32 28.52 17.69
CA ILE A 10 4.64 27.20 18.26
C ILE A 10 3.45 26.26 18.08
N ARG A 11 2.25 26.73 18.38
CA ARG A 11 1.03 25.92 18.21
C ARG A 11 0.81 25.53 16.75
N GLN A 12 1.01 26.48 15.83
CA GLN A 12 0.88 26.18 14.39
C GLN A 12 1.90 25.14 13.93
N LEU A 13 3.13 25.23 14.43
CA LEU A 13 4.17 24.24 14.11
C LEU A 13 3.81 22.85 14.65
N GLU A 14 3.29 22.80 15.87
CA GLU A 14 2.86 21.53 16.48
C GLU A 14 1.71 20.89 15.70
N GLU A 15 0.74 21.71 15.30
CA GLU A 15 -0.37 21.24 14.48
C GLU A 15 0.09 20.72 13.12
N ALA A 16 1.01 21.45 12.48
CA ALA A 16 1.57 21.03 11.20
C ALA A 16 2.34 19.72 11.33
N ARG A 17 3.12 19.57 12.40
CA ARG A 17 3.86 18.34 12.67
C ARG A 17 2.93 17.16 12.88
N ALA A 18 1.87 17.36 13.65
CA ALA A 18 0.87 16.32 13.88
C ALA A 18 0.19 15.91 12.57
N ALA A 19 -0.12 16.87 11.71
CA ALA A 19 -0.73 16.59 10.41
C ALA A 19 0.22 15.79 9.51
N ILE A 20 1.50 16.15 9.50
CA ILE A 20 2.52 15.42 8.73
C ILE A 20 2.64 13.99 9.22
N ASN A 21 2.70 13.79 10.53
CA ASN A 21 2.79 12.45 11.12
C ASN A 21 1.57 11.60 10.76
N HIS A 22 0.38 12.18 10.79
CA HIS A 22 -0.84 11.49 10.43
C HIS A 22 -0.82 11.06 8.95
N ARG A 23 -0.42 11.97 8.06
CA ARG A 23 -0.30 11.67 6.62
C ARG A 23 0.74 10.60 6.35
N ASN A 24 1.87 10.64 7.05
CA ASN A 24 2.91 9.62 6.91
C ASN A 24 2.39 8.25 7.32
N GLY A 25 1.60 8.18 8.40
CA GLY A 25 0.95 6.95 8.84
C GLY A 25 -0.01 6.40 7.79
N GLU A 26 -0.79 7.28 7.17
CA GLU A 26 -1.71 6.88 6.09
C GLU A 26 -0.97 6.37 4.86
N ILE A 27 0.14 7.03 4.48
CA ILE A 27 0.95 6.60 3.35
C ILE A 27 1.50 5.20 3.59
N ILE A 28 2.03 4.93 4.77
CA ILE A 28 2.56 3.61 5.13
C ILE A 28 1.45 2.56 5.06
N ARG A 29 0.26 2.86 5.59
CA ARG A 29 -0.88 1.95 5.54
C ARG A 29 -1.27 1.63 4.10
N LEU A 30 -1.36 2.66 3.25
CA LEU A 30 -1.73 2.49 1.85
C LEU A 30 -0.67 1.70 1.08
N GLN A 31 0.62 1.90 1.39
CA GLN A 31 1.69 1.13 0.78
C GLN A 31 1.58 -0.35 1.15
N ARG A 32 1.26 -0.66 2.41
CA ARG A 32 1.06 -2.05 2.85
C ARG A 32 -0.14 -2.69 2.17
N GLU A 33 -1.23 -1.95 2.00
CA GLU A 33 -2.41 -2.43 1.28
C GLU A 33 -2.08 -2.70 -0.19
N ALA A 34 -1.34 -1.79 -0.82
CA ALA A 34 -0.93 -1.96 -2.22
C ALA A 34 -0.05 -3.20 -2.38
N ASP A 35 0.88 -3.44 -1.45
CA ASP A 35 1.74 -4.63 -1.47
C ASP A 35 0.92 -5.91 -1.31
N ARG A 36 -0.08 -5.92 -0.45
CA ARG A 36 -0.99 -7.06 -0.29
C ARG A 36 -1.73 -7.37 -1.58
N TYR A 37 -2.26 -6.34 -2.25
CA TYR A 37 -2.96 -6.52 -3.52
C TYR A 37 -2.03 -7.07 -4.58
N ARG A 38 -0.79 -6.61 -4.64
CA ARG A 38 0.21 -7.13 -5.57
C ARG A 38 0.50 -8.60 -5.30
N GLU A 39 0.67 -8.99 -4.04
CA GLU A 39 0.91 -10.37 -3.66
C GLU A 39 -0.27 -11.26 -4.04
N GLN A 40 -1.50 -10.81 -3.77
CA GLN A 40 -2.71 -11.53 -4.14
C GLN A 40 -2.82 -11.68 -5.65
N ARG A 41 -2.55 -10.61 -6.40
CA ARG A 41 -2.56 -10.64 -7.85
C ARG A 41 -1.52 -11.61 -8.39
N ASP A 42 -0.30 -11.56 -7.86
CA ASP A 42 0.78 -12.42 -8.32
C ASP A 42 0.47 -13.89 -8.01
N SER A 43 -0.11 -14.17 -6.84
CA SER A 43 -0.54 -15.52 -6.48
C SER A 43 -1.64 -16.01 -7.41
N ALA A 44 -2.61 -15.16 -7.72
CA ALA A 44 -3.70 -15.52 -8.64
C ALA A 44 -3.16 -15.77 -10.04
N ASN A 45 -2.24 -14.94 -10.51
CA ASN A 45 -1.62 -15.12 -11.82
C ASN A 45 -0.81 -16.41 -11.89
N ALA A 46 -0.08 -16.75 -10.83
CA ALA A 46 0.66 -18.00 -10.76
C ALA A 46 -0.28 -19.20 -10.79
N MET A 47 -1.41 -19.13 -10.10
CA MET A 47 -2.41 -20.18 -10.11
C MET A 47 -3.02 -20.37 -11.51
N VAL A 48 -3.33 -19.26 -12.18
CA VAL A 48 -3.87 -19.31 -13.55
C VAL A 48 -2.87 -19.97 -14.49
N LYS A 49 -1.59 -19.61 -14.40
CA LYS A 49 -0.54 -20.22 -15.23
C LYS A 49 -0.41 -21.71 -14.97
N PHE A 50 -0.46 -22.10 -13.71
CA PHE A 50 -0.39 -23.51 -13.31
C PHE A 50 -1.57 -24.30 -13.89
N LEU A 51 -2.78 -23.80 -13.71
CA LEU A 51 -3.98 -24.45 -14.22
C LEU A 51 -3.99 -24.54 -15.74
N ARG A 52 -3.53 -23.48 -16.40
CA ARG A 52 -3.40 -23.46 -17.87
C ARG A 52 -2.41 -24.52 -18.35
N GLY A 53 -1.28 -24.66 -17.66
CA GLY A 53 -0.31 -25.69 -17.97
C GLY A 53 -0.87 -27.09 -17.83
N LEU A 54 -1.61 -27.35 -16.75
CA LEU A 54 -2.29 -28.63 -16.56
C LEU A 54 -3.31 -28.91 -17.65
N PHE A 55 -4.08 -27.93 -18.03
CA PHE A 55 -5.08 -28.06 -19.08
C PHE A 55 -4.42 -28.38 -20.42
N GLU A 56 -3.36 -27.66 -20.77
CA GLU A 56 -2.63 -27.92 -22.01
C GLU A 56 -2.01 -29.31 -22.06
N ASN A 57 -1.42 -29.74 -20.95
CA ASN A 57 -0.84 -31.08 -20.85
C ASN A 57 -1.92 -32.16 -20.95
N SER A 58 -3.06 -31.96 -20.31
CA SER A 58 -4.18 -32.87 -20.36
C SER A 58 -4.72 -32.97 -21.79
N SER A 59 -4.82 -31.83 -22.47
CA SER A 59 -5.27 -31.78 -23.86
C SER A 59 -4.31 -32.53 -24.79
N LYS A 60 -3.01 -32.41 -24.58
CA LYS A 60 -2.00 -33.14 -25.36
C LYS A 60 -2.05 -34.64 -25.09
N ALA A 61 -2.33 -35.04 -23.84
CA ALA A 61 -2.40 -36.44 -23.46
C ALA A 61 -3.59 -37.17 -24.09
N THR A 62 -4.66 -36.43 -24.40
CA THR A 62 -5.85 -37.04 -25.02
C THR A 62 -5.81 -37.14 -26.53
N GLN A 63 -4.78 -36.55 -27.10
CA GLN A 63 -4.51 -36.68 -28.55
C GLN A 63 -3.61 -37.90 -28.81
#